data_7cef42aae317b7af902f5aa005b01b89
#
_entry.id   7cef42aae317b7af902f5aa005b01b89
#
_cell.length_a   1.000
_cell.length_b   1.000
_cell.length_c   1.000
_cell.angle_alpha   90.00
_cell.angle_beta   90.00
_cell.angle_gamma   90.00
#
_symmetry.space_group_name_H-M   'P 1'
#
loop_
_entity.id
_entity.type
_entity.pdbx_description
1 polymer ?
#
loop_
_entity_poly.entity_id
_entity_poly.type
_entity_poly.pdbx_seq_one_letter_code
_entity_poly.pdbx_strand_id
1 'polypeptide(L)'
;MVNLPIEYSDKSVTPFGGMVIMKRFLDQVGIREKLNTLDLPEPGSNRGYRSEQIIESFWLNVWTGASRYVHCNWLREDQVIQDIFAYTSMPSQSTYSRFFEKFSQGLRKILPKKTKARKLT
;
A
#
# COMPACT_ATOMS: atom_id res chain seq x y z
N MET A 1 -12.99 -3.53 41.89
CA MET A 1 -12.03 -3.90 40.86
C MET A 1 -12.55 -5.14 40.15
N VAL A 2 -12.77 -5.05 38.86
CA VAL A 2 -13.27 -6.18 38.06
C VAL A 2 -12.07 -7.03 37.63
N ASN A 3 -12.03 -8.28 38.07
CA ASN A 3 -11.03 -9.23 37.60
C ASN A 3 -11.53 -9.85 36.31
N LEU A 4 -10.92 -9.46 35.19
CA LEU A 4 -11.22 -10.07 33.91
C LEU A 4 -10.31 -11.29 33.70
N PRO A 5 -10.88 -12.44 33.33
CA PRO A 5 -10.08 -13.61 33.04
C PRO A 5 -9.19 -13.35 31.83
N ILE A 6 -7.94 -13.78 31.91
CA ILE A 6 -6.99 -13.69 30.80
C ILE A 6 -6.87 -15.08 30.18
N GLU A 7 -7.18 -15.19 28.91
CA GLU A 7 -7.02 -16.40 28.15
C GLU A 7 -6.01 -16.21 27.03
N TYR A 8 -5.19 -17.23 26.79
CA TYR A 8 -4.28 -17.25 25.66
C TYR A 8 -4.96 -17.91 24.47
N SER A 9 -4.79 -17.36 23.30
CA SER A 9 -5.38 -17.87 22.07
C SER A 9 -4.33 -18.01 20.99
N ASP A 10 -4.42 -19.08 20.21
CA ASP A 10 -3.57 -19.30 19.04
C ASP A 10 -4.05 -18.52 17.82
N LYS A 11 -5.17 -17.80 17.94
CA LYS A 11 -5.73 -17.03 16.83
C LYS A 11 -4.87 -15.80 16.55
N SER A 12 -4.56 -15.60 15.27
CA SER A 12 -3.91 -14.36 14.83
C SER A 12 -4.86 -13.18 15.00
N VAL A 13 -4.32 -12.06 15.46
CA VAL A 13 -5.09 -10.83 15.67
C VAL A 13 -4.40 -9.65 15.01
N THR A 14 -5.18 -8.62 14.74
CA THR A 14 -4.67 -7.36 14.20
C THR A 14 -5.35 -6.19 14.89
N PRO A 15 -4.63 -5.07 15.16
CA PRO A 15 -5.26 -3.86 15.64
C PRO A 15 -6.08 -3.14 14.55
N PHE A 16 -5.99 -3.58 13.30
CA PHE A 16 -6.59 -2.91 12.14
C PHE A 16 -7.80 -3.67 11.57
N GLY A 17 -8.56 -4.36 12.44
CA GLY A 17 -9.72 -5.17 12.02
C GLY A 17 -10.77 -4.40 11.23
N GLY A 18 -10.87 -3.07 11.43
CA GLY A 18 -11.75 -2.21 10.65
C GLY A 18 -11.44 -2.18 9.16
N MET A 19 -10.27 -2.60 8.76
CA MET A 19 -9.87 -2.66 7.35
C MET A 19 -10.66 -3.71 6.55
N VAL A 20 -11.36 -4.64 7.21
CA VAL A 20 -12.29 -5.55 6.54
C VAL A 20 -13.37 -4.75 5.81
N ILE A 21 -13.90 -3.71 6.45
CA ILE A 21 -14.91 -2.83 5.85
C ILE A 21 -14.32 -2.05 4.67
N MET A 22 -13.09 -1.55 4.84
CA MET A 22 -12.39 -0.87 3.75
C MET A 22 -12.16 -1.81 2.56
N LYS A 23 -11.76 -3.05 2.81
CA LYS A 23 -11.58 -4.05 1.76
C LYS A 23 -12.87 -4.30 0.99
N ARG A 24 -13.99 -4.44 1.69
CA ARG A 24 -15.30 -4.60 1.07
C ARG A 24 -15.67 -3.40 0.20
N PHE A 25 -15.40 -2.20 0.69
CA PHE A 25 -15.63 -0.98 -0.09
C PHE A 25 -14.79 -0.97 -1.37
N LEU A 26 -13.51 -1.28 -1.26
CA LEU A 26 -12.60 -1.32 -2.42
C LEU A 26 -13.06 -2.35 -3.45
N ASP A 27 -13.53 -3.51 -3.01
CA ASP A 27 -14.04 -4.55 -3.90
C ASP A 27 -15.32 -4.09 -4.61
N GLN A 28 -16.21 -3.40 -3.89
CA GLN A 28 -17.46 -2.89 -4.46
C GLN A 28 -17.23 -1.84 -5.54
N VAL A 29 -16.25 -0.96 -5.36
CA VAL A 29 -15.92 0.06 -6.36
C VAL A 29 -15.01 -0.45 -7.47
N GLY A 30 -14.49 -1.69 -7.34
CA GLY A 30 -13.62 -2.29 -8.34
C GLY A 30 -12.29 -1.57 -8.49
N ILE A 31 -11.66 -1.21 -7.38
CA ILE A 31 -10.45 -0.38 -7.40
C ILE A 31 -9.28 -1.08 -8.10
N ARG A 32 -9.14 -2.40 -7.91
CA ARG A 32 -8.06 -3.17 -8.55
C ARG A 32 -8.19 -3.17 -10.07
N GLU A 33 -9.40 -3.30 -10.57
CA GLU A 33 -9.68 -3.26 -12.00
C GLU A 33 -9.40 -1.88 -12.57
N LYS A 34 -9.77 -0.83 -11.85
CA LYS A 34 -9.49 0.56 -12.25
C LYS A 34 -7.99 0.83 -12.28
N LEU A 35 -7.24 0.32 -11.31
CA LEU A 35 -5.79 0.45 -11.28
C LEU A 35 -5.13 -0.29 -12.46
N ASN A 36 -5.68 -1.44 -12.87
CA ASN A 36 -5.19 -2.17 -14.03
C ASN A 36 -5.31 -1.38 -15.34
N THR A 37 -6.28 -0.48 -15.44
CA THR A 37 -6.48 0.33 -16.65
C THR A 37 -5.57 1.55 -16.71
N LEU A 38 -4.89 1.89 -15.62
CA LEU A 38 -3.96 3.00 -15.57
C LEU A 38 -2.60 2.61 -16.14
N ASP A 39 -1.93 3.58 -16.75
CA ASP A 39 -0.57 3.41 -17.26
C ASP A 39 0.43 3.59 -16.12
N LEU A 40 0.59 2.55 -15.32
CA LEU A 40 1.47 2.57 -14.16
C LEU A 40 2.86 2.06 -14.51
N PRO A 41 3.91 2.49 -13.79
CA PRO A 41 5.25 1.96 -14.01
C PRO A 41 5.30 0.45 -13.85
N GLU A 42 5.96 -0.24 -14.78
CA GLU A 42 6.13 -1.69 -14.74
C GLU A 42 7.17 -2.09 -13.68
N PRO A 43 6.96 -3.21 -12.97
CA PRO A 43 7.99 -3.72 -12.08
C PRO A 43 9.22 -4.16 -12.87
N GLY A 44 10.41 -3.95 -12.30
CA GLY A 44 11.68 -4.26 -12.97
C GLY A 44 12.01 -5.75 -13.07
N SER A 45 11.22 -6.63 -12.46
CA SER A 45 11.41 -8.09 -12.56
C SER A 45 10.07 -8.80 -12.42
N ASN A 46 10.00 -10.02 -12.99
CA ASN A 46 8.81 -10.87 -12.89
C ASN A 46 8.58 -11.39 -11.45
N ARG A 47 9.55 -11.22 -10.57
CA ARG A 47 9.46 -11.62 -9.16
C ARG A 47 8.95 -10.49 -8.28
N GLY A 48 8.78 -9.30 -8.83
CA GLY A 48 8.31 -8.14 -8.09
C GLY A 48 6.80 -8.14 -7.89
N TYR A 49 6.35 -7.21 -7.07
CA TYR A 49 4.93 -6.96 -6.85
C TYR A 49 4.34 -6.26 -8.06
N ARG A 50 3.08 -6.53 -8.35
CA ARG A 50 2.35 -5.81 -9.40
C ARG A 50 2.14 -4.35 -8.97
N SER A 51 2.11 -3.45 -9.95
CA SER A 51 1.94 -2.02 -9.68
C SER A 51 0.66 -1.73 -8.91
N GLU A 52 -0.44 -2.41 -9.23
CA GLU A 52 -1.72 -2.26 -8.54
C GLU A 52 -1.60 -2.65 -7.07
N GLN A 53 -0.90 -3.73 -6.78
CA GLN A 53 -0.68 -4.18 -5.40
C GLN A 53 0.17 -3.19 -4.62
N ILE A 54 1.19 -2.62 -5.25
CA ILE A 54 2.05 -1.62 -4.60
C ILE A 54 1.22 -0.40 -4.20
N ILE A 55 0.39 0.10 -5.08
CA ILE A 55 -0.46 1.26 -4.80
C ILE A 55 -1.49 0.94 -3.72
N GLU A 56 -2.22 -0.17 -3.86
CA GLU A 56 -3.25 -0.55 -2.89
C GLU A 56 -2.64 -0.78 -1.50
N SER A 57 -1.52 -1.48 -1.42
CA SER A 57 -0.84 -1.73 -0.15
C SER A 57 -0.26 -0.45 0.46
N PHE A 58 0.18 0.49 -0.36
CA PHE A 58 0.62 1.79 0.12
C PHE A 58 -0.54 2.56 0.76
N TRP A 59 -1.70 2.59 0.12
CA TRP A 59 -2.90 3.18 0.72
C TRP A 59 -3.25 2.53 2.05
N LEU A 60 -3.18 1.20 2.10
CA LEU A 60 -3.45 0.45 3.33
C LEU A 60 -2.49 0.88 4.46
N ASN A 61 -1.22 1.05 4.16
CA ASN A 61 -0.25 1.55 5.14
C ASN A 61 -0.62 2.94 5.64
N VAL A 62 -1.01 3.84 4.74
CA VAL A 62 -1.42 5.21 5.11
C VAL A 62 -2.67 5.17 5.99
N TRP A 63 -3.66 4.37 5.63
CA TRP A 63 -4.91 4.25 6.42
C TRP A 63 -4.66 3.68 7.80
N THR A 64 -3.65 2.85 7.98
CA THR A 64 -3.29 2.28 9.28
C THR A 64 -2.31 3.15 10.06
N GLY A 65 -1.97 4.32 9.57
CA GLY A 65 -1.24 5.33 10.30
C GLY A 65 0.21 5.59 9.88
N ALA A 66 0.66 4.99 8.78
CA ALA A 66 2.02 5.22 8.30
C ALA A 66 2.18 6.67 7.80
N SER A 67 3.21 7.36 8.26
CA SER A 67 3.55 8.72 7.83
C SER A 67 4.94 8.80 7.21
N ARG A 68 5.70 7.72 7.24
CA ARG A 68 7.04 7.59 6.67
C ARG A 68 7.18 6.22 5.99
N TYR A 69 8.08 6.11 5.04
CA TYR A 69 8.31 4.83 4.36
C TYR A 69 8.69 3.69 5.32
N VAL A 70 9.46 3.98 6.35
CA VAL A 70 9.85 2.96 7.33
C VAL A 70 8.63 2.35 8.03
N HIS A 71 7.55 3.11 8.18
CA HIS A 71 6.31 2.62 8.79
C HIS A 71 5.62 1.57 7.92
N CYS A 72 5.90 1.52 6.63
CA CYS A 72 5.35 0.52 5.73
C CYS A 72 5.84 -0.91 6.04
N ASN A 73 6.88 -1.05 6.86
CA ASN A 73 7.33 -2.36 7.31
C ASN A 73 6.45 -2.95 8.42
N TRP A 74 5.63 -2.15 9.09
CA TRP A 74 4.79 -2.62 10.20
C TRP A 74 3.78 -3.68 9.76
N LEU A 75 3.12 -3.47 8.62
CA LEU A 75 2.11 -4.41 8.12
C LEU A 75 2.70 -5.69 7.54
N ARG A 76 4.00 -5.73 7.31
CA ARG A 76 4.67 -6.94 6.83
C ARG A 76 4.63 -8.08 7.86
N GLU A 77 4.46 -7.72 9.12
CA GLU A 77 4.37 -8.68 10.22
C GLU A 77 2.92 -8.98 10.61
N ASP A 78 1.95 -8.30 10.01
CA ASP A 78 0.54 -8.48 10.29
C ASP A 78 -0.10 -9.45 9.29
N GLN A 79 -0.11 -10.73 9.64
CA GLN A 79 -0.65 -11.77 8.78
C GLN A 79 -2.16 -11.63 8.58
N VAL A 80 -2.89 -11.15 9.57
CA VAL A 80 -4.34 -10.99 9.47
C VAL A 80 -4.70 -9.95 8.41
N ILE A 81 -4.02 -8.81 8.39
CA ILE A 81 -4.21 -7.79 7.35
C ILE A 81 -3.89 -8.35 5.97
N GLN A 82 -2.79 -9.08 5.85
CA GLN A 82 -2.40 -9.68 4.57
C GLN A 82 -3.45 -10.68 4.08
N ASP A 83 -4.03 -11.47 4.97
CA ASP A 83 -5.08 -12.43 4.63
C ASP A 83 -6.36 -11.71 4.19
N ILE A 84 -6.75 -10.63 4.88
CA ILE A 84 -7.93 -9.83 4.52
C ILE A 84 -7.82 -9.30 3.10
N PHE A 85 -6.64 -8.81 2.71
CA PHE A 85 -6.39 -8.25 1.39
C PHE A 85 -5.90 -9.28 0.37
N ALA A 86 -5.82 -10.55 0.78
CA ALA A 86 -5.36 -11.65 -0.06
C ALA A 86 -3.95 -11.44 -0.62
N TYR A 87 -3.06 -10.90 0.20
CA TYR A 87 -1.65 -10.75 -0.15
C TYR A 87 -0.85 -11.95 0.35
N THR A 88 0.03 -12.47 -0.48
CA THR A 88 0.99 -13.49 -0.06
C THR A 88 2.14 -12.89 0.73
N SER A 89 2.46 -11.63 0.46
CA SER A 89 3.46 -10.85 1.19
C SER A 89 3.21 -9.37 0.96
N MET A 90 3.83 -8.54 1.79
CA MET A 90 3.72 -7.07 1.68
C MET A 90 5.05 -6.48 1.20
N PRO A 91 5.00 -5.47 0.31
CA PRO A 91 6.22 -4.79 -0.12
C PRO A 91 6.95 -4.12 1.05
N SER A 92 8.28 -4.06 0.96
CA SER A 92 9.11 -3.32 1.90
C SER A 92 9.13 -1.83 1.58
N GLN A 93 9.63 -1.02 2.52
CA GLN A 93 9.77 0.42 2.33
C GLN A 93 10.54 0.76 1.05
N SER A 94 11.59 0.01 0.74
CA SER A 94 12.41 0.27 -0.46
C SER A 94 11.65 0.02 -1.75
N THR A 95 10.70 -0.92 -1.76
CA THR A 95 9.86 -1.19 -2.91
C THR A 95 8.98 0.01 -3.24
N TYR A 96 8.36 0.62 -2.23
CA TYR A 96 7.53 1.81 -2.42
C TYR A 96 8.37 2.99 -2.91
N SER A 97 9.51 3.22 -2.28
CA SER A 97 10.40 4.31 -2.64
C SER A 97 10.83 4.20 -4.11
N ARG A 98 11.26 3.02 -4.54
CA ARG A 98 11.67 2.79 -5.93
C ARG A 98 10.52 2.93 -6.91
N PHE A 99 9.34 2.45 -6.53
CA PHE A 99 8.15 2.57 -7.39
C PHE A 99 7.78 4.03 -7.62
N PHE A 100 7.70 4.82 -6.57
CA PHE A 100 7.32 6.23 -6.68
C PHE A 100 8.41 7.06 -7.37
N GLU A 101 9.67 6.67 -7.24
CA GLU A 101 10.75 7.30 -8.02
C GLU A 101 10.56 7.08 -9.51
N LYS A 102 10.27 5.85 -9.94
CA LYS A 102 9.95 5.55 -11.34
C LYS A 102 8.74 6.35 -11.83
N PHE A 103 7.72 6.47 -11.01
CA PHE A 103 6.53 7.23 -11.33
C PHE A 103 6.86 8.69 -11.52
N SER A 104 7.67 9.26 -10.64
CA SER A 104 8.14 10.64 -10.73
C SER A 104 8.97 10.88 -12.01
N GLN A 105 9.85 9.95 -12.35
CA GLN A 105 10.64 10.05 -13.60
C GLN A 105 9.75 10.00 -14.83
N GLY A 106 8.74 9.14 -14.83
CA GLY A 106 7.74 9.07 -15.91
C GLY A 106 6.99 10.39 -16.08
N LEU A 107 6.57 11.01 -14.98
CA LEU A 107 5.90 12.30 -15.00
C LEU A 107 6.82 13.40 -15.54
N ARG A 108 8.10 13.40 -15.18
CA ARG A 108 9.06 14.39 -15.69
C ARG A 108 9.23 14.33 -17.20
N LYS A 109 9.12 13.15 -17.79
CA LYS A 109 9.17 12.98 -19.25
C LYS A 109 7.92 13.51 -19.95
N ILE A 110 6.78 13.45 -19.30
CA ILE A 110 5.49 13.88 -19.84
C ILE A 110 5.26 15.35 -19.61
N LEU A 111 5.71 15.91 -18.47
CA LEU A 111 5.50 17.31 -18.14
C LEU A 111 6.31 18.24 -19.06
N PRO A 112 5.66 19.26 -19.62
CA PRO A 112 6.39 20.21 -20.46
C PRO A 112 7.40 21.03 -19.66
N LYS A 113 8.50 21.45 -20.33
CA LYS A 113 9.59 22.22 -19.73
C LYS A 113 9.12 23.54 -19.08
N LYS A 114 7.98 24.05 -19.49
CA LYS A 114 7.37 25.25 -18.91
C LYS A 114 7.13 25.17 -17.42
N THR A 115 6.98 23.95 -16.87
CA THR A 115 6.78 23.74 -15.45
C THR A 115 8.00 24.15 -14.63
N LYS A 116 9.19 24.05 -15.19
CA LYS A 116 10.43 24.48 -14.52
C LYS A 116 10.54 26.01 -14.39
N ALA A 117 10.01 26.74 -15.35
CA ALA A 117 10.03 28.21 -15.32
C ALA A 117 9.17 28.79 -14.20
N ARG A 118 8.09 28.11 -13.83
CA ARG A 118 7.18 28.56 -12.77
C ARG A 118 7.79 28.51 -11.37
N LYS A 119 8.85 27.76 -11.16
CA LYS A 119 9.51 27.68 -9.86
C LYS A 119 10.37 28.89 -9.54
N LEU A 120 10.59 29.77 -10.49
CA LEU A 120 11.42 30.97 -10.33
C LEU A 120 10.64 32.17 -9.81
N THR A 121 9.36 32.08 -9.64
CA THR A 121 8.52 33.16 -9.13
C THR A 121 8.19 33.04 -7.65
#